data_8a34dbc5c11ee7a2349fdfd6ae8549c0
#
_entry.id   8a34dbc5c11ee7a2349fdfd6ae8549c0
#
_cell.length_a   1.000
_cell.length_b   1.000
_cell.length_c   1.000
_cell.angle_alpha   90.00
_cell.angle_beta   90.00
_cell.angle_gamma   90.00
#
_symmetry.space_group_name_H-M   'P 1'
#
loop_
_entity.id
_entity.type
_entity.pdbx_description
1 polymer ?
#
loop_
_entity_poly.entity_id
_entity_poly.type
_entity_poly.pdbx_seq_one_letter_code
_entity_poly.pdbx_strand_id
1 'polypeptide(L)'
;MIIGIGSDLIDITRVEKTLERHGERFIARVFTPIERAKSERRKQRAASYAKRFAAKEACAKALGTGLAQGVFWRDMGVVNLPSGAPTMHLTGGAAKRLEAIVPPGHAGRIYLTITDDFPLAQAFVIIEALKIEE
;
A
#
# COMPACT_ATOMS: atom_id res chain seq x y z
N MET A 1 18.18 -5.88 8.27
CA MET A 1 18.72 -4.93 7.27
C MET A 1 17.61 -4.43 6.36
N ILE A 2 17.72 -3.20 5.96
CA ILE A 2 16.73 -2.60 5.05
C ILE A 2 16.98 -3.11 3.63
N ILE A 3 15.95 -3.66 3.01
CA ILE A 3 16.03 -4.21 1.65
C ILE A 3 15.14 -3.49 0.65
N GLY A 4 14.30 -2.58 1.10
CA GLY A 4 13.46 -1.78 0.22
C GLY A 4 12.94 -0.54 0.91
N ILE A 5 12.78 0.52 0.12
CA ILE A 5 12.23 1.77 0.59
C ILE A 5 11.40 2.38 -0.54
N GLY A 6 10.26 2.95 -0.20
CA GLY A 6 9.41 3.60 -1.17
C GLY A 6 8.59 4.70 -0.54
N SER A 7 8.34 5.74 -1.30
CA SER A 7 7.44 6.80 -0.90
C SER A 7 6.58 7.22 -2.08
N ASP A 8 5.42 7.76 -1.78
CA ASP A 8 4.53 8.28 -2.81
C ASP A 8 3.76 9.47 -2.26
N LEU A 9 3.62 10.49 -3.10
CA LEU A 9 2.87 11.70 -2.81
C LEU A 9 1.78 11.82 -3.86
N ILE A 10 0.54 11.99 -3.43
CA ILE A 10 -0.61 12.07 -4.34
C ILE A 10 -1.49 13.27 -4.02
N ASP A 11 -2.08 13.84 -5.06
CA ASP A 11 -3.06 14.90 -4.94
C ASP A 11 -4.44 14.28 -4.74
N ILE A 12 -5.07 14.56 -3.60
CA ILE A 12 -6.39 14.02 -3.25
C ILE A 12 -7.45 14.46 -4.27
N THR A 13 -7.33 15.66 -4.82
CA THR A 13 -8.30 16.14 -5.82
C THR A 13 -8.27 15.32 -7.11
N ARG A 14 -7.13 14.75 -7.47
CA ARG A 14 -7.02 13.86 -8.61
C ARG A 14 -7.74 12.54 -8.35
N VAL A 15 -7.63 12.00 -7.15
CA VAL A 15 -8.36 10.79 -6.74
C VAL A 15 -9.87 11.08 -6.73
N GLU A 16 -10.28 12.23 -6.22
CA GLU A 16 -11.67 12.66 -6.22
C GLU A 16 -12.25 12.68 -7.63
N LYS A 17 -11.53 13.26 -8.58
CA LYS A 17 -11.95 13.27 -9.98
C LYS A 17 -12.01 11.87 -10.59
N THR A 18 -11.06 11.00 -10.25
CA THR A 18 -11.06 9.61 -10.72
C THR A 18 -12.26 8.86 -10.17
N LEU A 19 -12.60 9.06 -8.90
CA LEU A 19 -13.79 8.46 -8.29
C LEU A 19 -15.07 8.94 -8.97
N GLU A 20 -15.15 10.21 -9.33
CA GLU A 20 -16.31 10.77 -10.05
C GLU A 20 -16.45 10.18 -11.46
N ARG A 21 -15.34 10.03 -12.17
CA ARG A 21 -15.34 9.55 -13.56
C ARG A 21 -15.51 8.05 -13.69
N HIS A 22 -14.80 7.30 -12.87
CA HIS A 22 -14.66 5.84 -13.04
C HIS A 22 -15.14 5.04 -11.84
N GLY A 23 -15.43 5.70 -10.73
CA GLY A 23 -15.97 5.17 -9.48
C GLY A 23 -15.74 3.69 -9.23
N GLU A 24 -16.75 2.90 -9.53
CA GLU A 24 -16.75 1.45 -9.27
C GLU A 24 -15.58 0.72 -9.94
N ARG A 25 -15.24 1.08 -11.17
CA ARG A 25 -14.16 0.43 -11.92
C ARG A 25 -12.81 0.70 -11.28
N PHE A 26 -12.57 1.94 -10.88
CA PHE A 26 -11.33 2.32 -10.20
C PHE A 26 -11.21 1.61 -8.85
N ILE A 27 -12.26 1.65 -8.05
CA ILE A 27 -12.28 1.01 -6.72
C ILE A 27 -12.04 -0.49 -6.85
N ALA A 28 -12.77 -1.16 -7.73
CA ALA A 28 -12.66 -2.61 -7.90
C ALA A 28 -11.27 -3.04 -8.38
N ARG A 29 -10.63 -2.21 -9.20
CA ARG A 29 -9.30 -2.53 -9.76
C ARG A 29 -8.16 -2.33 -8.76
N VAL A 30 -8.28 -1.35 -7.89
CA VAL A 30 -7.17 -0.89 -7.05
C VAL A 30 -7.28 -1.38 -5.62
N PHE A 31 -8.48 -1.36 -5.04
CA PHE A 31 -8.65 -1.53 -3.61
C PHE A 31 -9.22 -2.89 -3.23
N THR A 32 -8.80 -3.37 -2.06
CA THR A 32 -9.36 -4.59 -1.47
C THR A 32 -10.74 -4.30 -0.86
N PRO A 33 -11.56 -5.35 -0.62
CA PRO A 33 -12.85 -5.15 0.06
C PRO A 33 -12.73 -4.47 1.43
N ILE A 34 -11.66 -4.77 2.18
CA ILE A 34 -11.40 -4.15 3.49
C ILE A 34 -11.16 -2.65 3.34
N GLU A 35 -10.32 -2.26 2.40
CA GLU A 35 -10.01 -0.86 2.11
C GLU A 35 -11.23 -0.09 1.66
N ARG A 36 -12.02 -0.71 0.79
CA ARG A 36 -13.26 -0.13 0.29
C ARG A 36 -14.24 0.12 1.43
N ALA A 37 -14.47 -0.88 2.28
CA ALA A 37 -15.38 -0.77 3.40
C ALA A 37 -15.00 0.37 4.35
N LYS A 38 -13.70 0.51 4.64
CA LYS A 38 -13.20 1.59 5.48
C LYS A 38 -13.37 2.96 4.84
N SER A 39 -13.02 3.10 3.57
CA SER A 39 -13.07 4.39 2.87
C SER A 39 -14.50 4.87 2.65
N GLU A 40 -15.43 3.96 2.34
CA GLU A 40 -16.83 4.33 2.12
C GLU A 40 -17.52 4.83 3.40
N ARG A 41 -17.01 4.48 4.58
CA ARG A 41 -17.55 4.96 5.86
C ARG A 41 -16.99 6.32 6.29
N ARG A 42 -15.99 6.84 5.61
CA ARG A 42 -15.35 8.11 5.98
C ARG A 42 -16.07 9.27 5.31
N LYS A 43 -16.22 10.39 6.05
CA LYS A 43 -16.73 11.64 5.48
C LYS A 43 -15.85 12.10 4.32
N GLN A 44 -14.54 12.01 4.50
CA GLN A 44 -13.57 12.39 3.48
C GLN A 44 -13.14 11.14 2.71
N ARG A 45 -14.07 10.60 1.95
CA ARG A 45 -13.92 9.38 1.18
C ARG A 45 -12.71 9.42 0.25
N ALA A 46 -12.57 10.51 -0.50
CA ALA A 46 -11.47 10.66 -1.46
C ALA A 46 -10.11 10.67 -0.76
N ALA A 47 -9.97 11.35 0.37
CA ALA A 47 -8.73 11.37 1.16
C ALA A 47 -8.38 9.97 1.67
N SER A 48 -9.38 9.20 2.11
CA SER A 48 -9.17 7.83 2.58
C SER A 48 -8.64 6.93 1.47
N TYR A 49 -9.25 6.98 0.28
CA TYR A 49 -8.77 6.23 -0.87
C TYR A 49 -7.38 6.70 -1.32
N ALA A 50 -7.15 8.00 -1.33
CA ALA A 50 -5.87 8.57 -1.74
C ALA A 50 -4.72 8.09 -0.87
N LYS A 51 -4.90 8.05 0.45
CA LYS A 51 -3.88 7.55 1.39
C LYS A 51 -3.55 6.09 1.10
N ARG A 52 -4.55 5.27 0.85
CA ARG A 52 -4.37 3.85 0.56
C ARG A 52 -3.74 3.63 -0.80
N PHE A 53 -4.12 4.43 -1.78
CA PHE A 53 -3.49 4.41 -3.10
C PHE A 53 -1.99 4.75 -2.99
N ALA A 54 -1.66 5.81 -2.27
CA ALA A 54 -0.26 6.20 -2.04
C ALA A 54 0.54 5.08 -1.35
N ALA A 55 -0.08 4.38 -0.39
CA ALA A 55 0.56 3.25 0.29
C ALA A 55 0.90 2.12 -0.66
N LYS A 56 0.00 1.79 -1.61
CA LYS A 56 0.24 0.75 -2.61
C LYS A 56 1.37 1.14 -3.57
N GLU A 57 1.37 2.38 -4.02
CA GLU A 57 2.43 2.89 -4.90
C GLU A 57 3.78 2.88 -4.17
N ALA A 58 3.82 3.33 -2.93
CA ALA A 58 5.04 3.32 -2.12
C ALA A 58 5.54 1.88 -1.89
N CYS A 59 4.62 0.95 -1.62
CA CYS A 59 4.95 -0.47 -1.44
C CYS A 59 5.54 -1.07 -2.72
N ALA A 60 4.94 -0.80 -3.87
CA ALA A 60 5.44 -1.29 -5.16
C ALA A 60 6.85 -0.76 -5.45
N LYS A 61 7.12 0.50 -5.11
CA LYS A 61 8.46 1.09 -5.22
C LYS A 61 9.44 0.38 -4.28
N ALA A 62 9.04 0.12 -3.04
CA ALA A 62 9.88 -0.60 -2.07
C ALA A 62 10.20 -2.02 -2.50
N LEU A 63 9.27 -2.69 -3.20
CA LEU A 63 9.50 -4.01 -3.79
C LEU A 63 10.44 -3.97 -5.00
N GLY A 64 10.70 -2.78 -5.53
CA GLY A 64 11.61 -2.57 -6.64
C GLY A 64 11.04 -2.84 -8.02
N THR A 65 9.75 -3.17 -8.12
CA THR A 65 9.11 -3.52 -9.39
C THR A 65 8.19 -2.42 -9.92
N GLY A 66 7.72 -1.53 -9.04
CA GLY A 66 6.54 -0.76 -9.37
C GLY A 66 5.36 -1.70 -9.62
N LEU A 67 4.43 -1.33 -10.49
CA LEU A 67 3.28 -2.17 -10.84
C LEU A 67 3.58 -3.02 -12.08
N ALA A 68 4.73 -3.69 -12.05
CA ALA A 68 5.17 -4.59 -13.11
C ALA A 68 5.55 -5.94 -12.50
N GLN A 69 5.92 -6.91 -13.34
CA GLN A 69 6.40 -8.22 -12.91
C GLN A 69 5.41 -8.97 -12.00
N GLY A 70 4.11 -8.84 -12.30
CA GLY A 70 3.08 -9.54 -11.54
C GLY A 70 2.67 -8.89 -10.23
N VAL A 71 3.13 -7.70 -9.95
CA VAL A 71 2.74 -6.93 -8.76
C VAL A 71 1.55 -6.03 -9.10
N PHE A 72 0.42 -6.25 -8.45
CA PHE A 72 -0.83 -5.52 -8.69
C PHE A 72 -1.30 -4.81 -7.43
N TRP A 73 -2.03 -3.70 -7.61
CA TRP A 73 -2.54 -2.90 -6.48
C TRP A 73 -3.30 -3.73 -5.44
N ARG A 74 -4.19 -4.62 -5.88
CA ARG A 74 -5.01 -5.42 -4.95
C ARG A 74 -4.23 -6.43 -4.14
N ASP A 75 -3.01 -6.74 -4.54
CA ASP A 75 -2.13 -7.64 -3.81
C ASP A 75 -1.39 -6.94 -2.66
N MET A 76 -1.54 -5.63 -2.56
CA MET A 76 -0.89 -4.82 -1.52
C MET A 76 -1.97 -4.14 -0.69
N GLY A 77 -2.59 -4.89 0.23
CA GLY A 77 -3.68 -4.37 1.05
C GLY A 77 -3.20 -3.60 2.26
N VAL A 78 -3.81 -2.44 2.50
CA VAL A 78 -3.58 -1.68 3.73
C VAL A 78 -4.52 -2.22 4.80
N VAL A 79 -3.97 -2.68 5.89
CA VAL A 79 -4.72 -3.19 7.05
C VAL A 79 -4.20 -2.53 8.31
N ASN A 80 -4.94 -2.66 9.41
CA ASN A 80 -4.52 -2.11 10.70
C ASN A 80 -4.09 -3.22 11.64
N LEU A 81 -2.98 -2.97 12.34
CA LEU A 81 -2.56 -3.81 13.45
C LEU A 81 -3.52 -3.63 14.64
N PRO A 82 -3.50 -4.53 15.64
CA PRO A 82 -4.30 -4.35 16.84
C PRO A 82 -4.06 -3.01 17.55
N SER A 83 -2.87 -2.44 17.41
CA SER A 83 -2.53 -1.12 17.96
C SER A 83 -3.23 0.04 17.23
N GLY A 84 -3.85 -0.23 16.06
CA GLY A 84 -4.42 0.79 15.19
C GLY A 84 -3.46 1.29 14.12
N ALA A 85 -2.17 0.97 14.23
CA ALA A 85 -1.18 1.39 13.23
C ALA A 85 -1.41 0.68 11.89
N PRO A 86 -1.24 1.39 10.77
CA PRO A 86 -1.39 0.76 9.45
C PRO A 86 -0.21 -0.14 9.14
N THR A 87 -0.47 -1.18 8.37
CA THR A 87 0.55 -2.05 7.79
C THR A 87 0.08 -2.56 6.44
N MET A 88 0.98 -3.23 5.72
CA MET A 88 0.66 -3.84 4.43
C MET A 88 0.47 -5.35 4.60
N HIS A 89 -0.56 -5.89 3.97
CA HIS A 89 -0.76 -7.33 3.83
C HIS A 89 -0.59 -7.68 2.36
N LEU A 90 0.44 -8.44 2.04
CA LEU A 90 0.76 -8.82 0.67
C LEU A 90 0.19 -10.19 0.32
N THR A 91 -0.34 -10.30 -0.88
CA THR A 91 -0.85 -11.55 -1.46
C THR A 91 -0.31 -11.67 -2.89
N GLY A 92 -0.60 -12.77 -3.55
CA GLY A 92 -0.31 -12.98 -4.97
C GLY A 92 1.11 -12.64 -5.37
N GLY A 93 1.24 -11.91 -6.47
CA GLY A 93 2.55 -11.53 -7.02
C GLY A 93 3.38 -10.63 -6.12
N ALA A 94 2.73 -9.76 -5.33
CA ALA A 94 3.46 -8.92 -4.38
C ALA A 94 4.09 -9.75 -3.27
N ALA A 95 3.37 -10.74 -2.75
CA ALA A 95 3.91 -11.66 -1.75
C ALA A 95 5.08 -12.47 -2.31
N LYS A 96 4.97 -12.95 -3.55
CA LYS A 96 6.05 -13.67 -4.23
C LYS A 96 7.28 -12.78 -4.43
N ARG A 97 7.07 -11.53 -4.79
CA ARG A 97 8.18 -10.59 -4.96
C ARG A 97 8.90 -10.32 -3.65
N LEU A 98 8.15 -10.13 -2.56
CA LEU A 98 8.75 -9.97 -1.24
C LEU A 98 9.62 -11.18 -0.89
N GLU A 99 9.11 -12.37 -1.09
CA GLU A 99 9.84 -13.62 -0.86
C GLU A 99 11.13 -13.68 -1.68
N ALA A 100 11.07 -13.24 -2.94
CA ALA A 100 12.22 -13.25 -3.85
C ALA A 100 13.35 -12.28 -3.42
N ILE A 101 13.02 -11.16 -2.79
CA ILE A 101 14.02 -10.17 -2.38
C ILE A 101 14.53 -10.36 -0.96
N VAL A 102 13.86 -11.20 -0.15
CA VAL A 102 14.31 -11.51 1.21
C VAL A 102 15.44 -12.54 1.12
N PRO A 103 16.60 -12.27 1.73
CA PRO A 103 17.72 -13.21 1.69
C PRO A 103 17.39 -14.53 2.40
N PRO A 104 18.06 -15.63 2.04
CA PRO A 104 17.91 -16.90 2.77
C PRO A 104 18.16 -16.71 4.27
N GLY A 105 17.36 -17.41 5.08
CA GLY A 105 17.48 -17.33 6.54
C GLY A 105 16.90 -16.06 7.16
N HIS A 106 16.16 -15.28 6.38
CA HIS A 106 15.53 -14.05 6.84
C HIS A 106 14.02 -14.07 6.60
N ALA A 107 13.30 -13.22 7.34
CA ALA A 107 11.89 -12.96 7.12
C ALA A 107 11.70 -11.49 6.77
N GLY A 108 10.78 -11.20 5.85
CA GLY A 108 10.46 -9.83 5.47
C GLY A 108 9.47 -9.20 6.44
N ARG A 109 9.71 -7.94 6.77
CA ARG A 109 8.81 -7.14 7.59
C ARG A 109 8.58 -5.79 6.92
N ILE A 110 7.33 -5.37 6.84
CA ILE A 110 6.96 -4.12 6.19
C ILE A 110 6.49 -3.12 7.23
N TYR A 111 7.03 -1.91 7.12
CA TYR A 111 6.63 -0.77 7.93
C TYR A 111 5.96 0.24 7.02
N LEU A 112 4.84 0.78 7.45
CA LEU A 112 4.05 1.74 6.68
C LEU A 112 3.68 2.92 7.56
N THR A 113 3.88 4.12 7.04
CA THR A 113 3.27 5.32 7.61
C THR A 113 2.52 6.06 6.51
N ILE A 114 1.37 6.60 6.86
CA ILE A 114 0.48 7.31 5.95
C ILE A 114 0.06 8.61 6.61
N THR A 115 0.09 9.70 5.84
CA THR A 115 -0.37 10.98 6.33
C THR A 115 -1.06 11.74 5.22
N ASP A 116 -1.93 12.68 5.58
CA ASP A 116 -2.54 13.58 4.63
C ASP A 116 -2.63 14.99 5.22
N ASP A 117 -2.45 15.95 4.35
CA ASP A 117 -2.66 17.36 4.61
C ASP A 117 -3.22 17.95 3.31
N PHE A 118 -4.52 18.14 3.30
CA PHE A 118 -5.23 18.49 2.06
C PHE A 118 -4.53 19.66 1.33
N PRO A 119 -4.29 19.56 0.02
CA PRO A 119 -4.79 18.54 -0.91
C PRO A 119 -3.87 17.31 -1.10
N LEU A 120 -2.88 17.09 -0.25
CA LEU A 120 -1.87 16.05 -0.42
C LEU A 120 -2.09 14.88 0.51
N ALA A 121 -1.76 13.69 0.03
CA ALA A 121 -1.63 12.48 0.84
C ALA A 121 -0.27 11.85 0.54
N GLN A 122 0.35 11.26 1.55
CA GLN A 122 1.68 10.68 1.42
C GLN A 122 1.74 9.35 2.14
N ALA A 123 2.51 8.42 1.58
CA ALA A 123 2.83 7.15 2.22
C ALA A 123 4.33 6.90 2.13
N PHE A 124 4.84 6.20 3.13
CA PHE A 124 6.24 5.81 3.20
C PHE A 124 6.31 4.35 3.62
N VAL A 125 7.05 3.54 2.87
CA VAL A 125 7.19 2.10 3.12
C VAL A 125 8.65 1.75 3.27
N ILE A 126 8.96 0.97 4.30
CA ILE A 126 10.27 0.37 4.51
C ILE A 126 10.07 -1.14 4.57
N ILE A 127 10.93 -1.88 3.88
CA ILE A 127 10.98 -3.34 3.98
C ILE A 127 12.28 -3.72 4.63
N GLU A 128 12.18 -4.49 5.71
CA GLU A 128 13.32 -4.97 6.47
C GLU A 128 13.41 -6.49 6.38
N ALA A 129 14.61 -7.01 6.21
CA ALA A 129 14.88 -8.43 6.33
C ALA A 129 15.43 -8.70 7.73
N LEU A 130 14.73 -9.53 8.47
CA LEU A 130 15.10 -9.92 9.84
C LEU A 130 15.62 -11.34 9.83
N LYS A 131 16.75 -11.56 10.49
CA LYS A 131 17.33 -12.89 10.61
C LYS A 131 16.40 -13.78 11.43
N ILE A 132 16.10 -14.96 10.91
CA ILE A 132 15.33 -15.97 11.62
C ILE A 132 16.26 -16.67 12.59
N GLU A 133 15.92 -16.63 13.87
CA GLU A 133 16.64 -17.39 14.90
C GLU A 133 16.04 -18.78 15.04
N GLU A 134 16.92 -19.76 15.13
CA GLU A 134 16.51 -21.15 15.39
C GLU A 134 16.47 -21.44 16.89
#